data_e39a357e2e381505b147004d8aca45c5
#
_entry.id   e39a357e2e381505b147004d8aca45c5
#
_cell.length_a   1.000
_cell.length_b   1.000
_cell.length_c   1.000
_cell.angle_alpha   90.00
_cell.angle_beta   90.00
_cell.angle_gamma   90.00
#
_symmetry.space_group_name_H-M   'P 1'
#
loop_
_entity.id
_entity.type
_entity.pdbx_description
1 polymer ?
#
loop_
_entity_poly.entity_id
_entity_poly.type
_entity_poly.pdbx_seq_one_letter_code
_entity_poly.pdbx_strand_id
1 'polypeptide(L)'
;MYTNHLPKVGANDPGTWRRLIVIPFNAKIEGNSDYKNYSEYLFENAGESVLSWIIEGARMVIEEKFKIEPPECVKKAIDSYRQDNDWLSQFLSERCEVGDNFKVKSGELYSDYRSYCMTTGDYTRSTTDFYTAIELAGFSRQRDRNG
;
A
#
# COMPACT_ATOMS: atom_id res chain seq x y z
N MET A 1 -9.09 -10.69 -3.24
CA MET A 1 -8.52 -10.38 -4.58
C MET A 1 -7.14 -11.01 -4.63
N TYR A 2 -6.78 -11.71 -5.69
CA TYR A 2 -5.41 -12.16 -5.98
C TYR A 2 -4.89 -11.40 -7.20
N THR A 3 -3.61 -11.05 -7.20
CA THR A 3 -3.00 -10.25 -8.26
C THR A 3 -1.48 -10.41 -8.23
N ASN A 4 -0.85 -10.34 -9.40
CA ASN A 4 0.61 -10.29 -9.51
C ASN A 4 1.17 -8.87 -9.29
N HIS A 5 0.32 -7.87 -9.34
CA HIS A 5 0.71 -6.47 -9.13
C HIS A 5 -0.24 -5.83 -8.13
N LEU A 6 0.33 -5.31 -7.05
CA LEU A 6 -0.46 -4.59 -6.05
C LEU A 6 -1.01 -3.29 -6.68
N PRO A 7 -2.31 -2.99 -6.50
CA PRO A 7 -2.90 -1.76 -7.02
C PRO A 7 -2.30 -0.53 -6.34
N LYS A 8 -2.11 0.56 -7.07
CA LYS A 8 -1.72 1.83 -6.44
C LYS A 8 -2.86 2.31 -5.54
N VAL A 9 -2.58 2.53 -4.27
CA VAL A 9 -3.53 3.07 -3.29
C VAL A 9 -3.36 4.58 -3.23
N GLY A 10 -4.42 5.31 -3.62
CA GLY A 10 -4.34 6.76 -3.84
C GLY A 10 -4.25 7.62 -2.58
N ALA A 11 -4.36 7.08 -1.39
CA ALA A 11 -4.42 7.87 -0.17
C ALA A 11 -3.53 7.30 0.92
N ASN A 12 -2.80 8.19 1.60
CA ASN A 12 -2.18 7.92 2.91
C ASN A 12 -3.25 7.90 4.04
N ASP A 13 -4.46 7.43 3.69
CA ASP A 13 -5.56 7.34 4.65
C ASP A 13 -5.36 6.14 5.58
N PRO A 14 -5.20 6.36 6.89
CA PRO A 14 -5.09 5.28 7.87
C PRO A 14 -6.28 4.32 7.85
N GLY A 15 -7.45 4.81 7.45
CA GLY A 15 -8.67 4.02 7.31
C GLY A 15 -8.57 2.96 6.21
N THR A 16 -7.92 3.26 5.11
CA THR A 16 -7.68 2.33 4.01
C THR A 16 -6.63 1.29 4.41
N TRP A 17 -5.51 1.72 4.96
CA TRP A 17 -4.40 0.83 5.30
C TRP A 17 -4.75 -0.22 6.35
N ARG A 18 -5.55 0.10 7.35
CA ARG A 18 -6.00 -0.89 8.37
C ARG A 18 -6.95 -1.96 7.83
N ARG A 19 -7.47 -1.80 6.62
CA ARG A 19 -8.37 -2.76 5.96
C ARG A 19 -7.66 -3.62 4.93
N LEU A 20 -6.41 -3.29 4.58
CA LEU A 20 -5.63 -4.01 3.61
C LEU A 20 -4.75 -5.05 4.31
N ILE A 21 -4.86 -6.29 3.87
CA ILE A 21 -4.00 -7.39 4.28
C ILE A 21 -3.34 -7.92 3.01
N VAL A 22 -2.01 -7.88 2.99
CA VAL A 22 -1.21 -8.42 1.88
C VAL A 22 -0.61 -9.73 2.31
N ILE A 23 -1.04 -10.82 1.68
CA ILE A 23 -0.48 -12.16 1.91
C ILE A 23 0.49 -12.45 0.76
N PRO A 24 1.81 -12.47 1.01
CA PRO A 24 2.79 -12.69 -0.04
C PRO A 24 2.90 -14.17 -0.41
N PHE A 25 2.80 -14.47 -1.70
CA PHE A 25 3.08 -15.78 -2.29
C PHE A 25 4.35 -15.66 -3.13
N ASN A 26 5.50 -15.89 -2.52
CA ASN A 26 6.81 -15.67 -3.15
C ASN A 26 7.38 -16.91 -3.84
N ALA A 27 6.72 -18.05 -3.72
CA ALA A 27 7.16 -19.27 -4.36
C ALA A 27 6.92 -19.20 -5.88
N LYS A 28 7.95 -19.49 -6.66
CA LYS A 28 7.84 -19.75 -8.09
C LYS A 28 7.50 -21.21 -8.31
N ILE A 29 6.47 -21.46 -9.08
CA ILE A 29 6.08 -22.80 -9.52
C ILE A 29 6.63 -22.98 -10.93
N GLU A 30 7.65 -23.82 -11.09
CA GLU A 30 8.37 -24.01 -12.36
C GLU A 30 8.54 -25.52 -12.67
N GLY A 31 8.61 -25.87 -13.95
CA GLY A 31 8.89 -27.23 -14.41
C GLY A 31 7.89 -28.27 -13.93
N ASN A 32 8.35 -29.33 -13.31
CA ASN A 32 7.51 -30.44 -12.85
C ASN A 32 6.58 -30.10 -11.69
N SER A 33 6.74 -28.92 -11.07
CA SER A 33 5.85 -28.40 -10.01
C SER A 33 4.67 -27.61 -10.58
N ASP A 34 4.67 -27.30 -11.88
CA ASP A 34 3.57 -26.61 -12.57
C ASP A 34 2.48 -27.61 -12.95
N TYR A 35 1.62 -27.90 -12.00
CA TYR A 35 0.51 -28.82 -12.17
C TYR A 35 -0.72 -28.08 -12.70
N LYS A 36 -1.05 -28.31 -13.97
CA LYS A 36 -2.24 -27.70 -14.58
C LYS A 36 -3.51 -28.24 -13.92
N ASN A 37 -4.48 -27.37 -13.70
CA ASN A 37 -5.75 -27.68 -13.03
C ASN A 37 -5.56 -28.24 -11.60
N TYR A 38 -4.55 -27.76 -10.88
CA TYR A 38 -4.25 -28.24 -9.53
C TYR A 38 -5.43 -28.07 -8.55
N SER A 39 -6.29 -27.09 -8.78
CA SER A 39 -7.51 -26.88 -7.98
C SER A 39 -8.49 -28.05 -8.11
N GLU A 40 -8.70 -28.57 -9.32
CA GLU A 40 -9.55 -29.75 -9.56
C GLU A 40 -8.94 -30.99 -8.94
N TYR A 41 -7.63 -31.17 -9.13
CA TYR A 41 -6.90 -32.28 -8.50
C TYR A 41 -7.03 -32.26 -6.97
N LEU A 42 -6.90 -31.11 -6.33
CA LEU A 42 -7.07 -30.95 -4.87
C LEU A 42 -8.50 -31.25 -4.45
N PHE A 43 -9.49 -30.79 -5.21
CA PHE A 43 -10.89 -31.04 -4.90
C PHE A 43 -11.22 -32.55 -4.93
N GLU A 44 -10.76 -33.25 -5.95
CA GLU A 44 -11.03 -34.68 -6.13
C GLU A 44 -10.24 -35.59 -5.18
N ASN A 45 -8.98 -35.23 -4.86
CA ASN A 45 -8.08 -36.11 -4.13
C ASN A 45 -7.84 -35.71 -2.66
N ALA A 46 -8.11 -34.45 -2.29
CA ALA A 46 -7.83 -33.91 -0.98
C ALA A 46 -8.93 -32.97 -0.43
N GLY A 47 -10.12 -32.98 -1.03
CA GLY A 47 -11.21 -32.06 -0.68
C GLY A 47 -11.57 -32.09 0.81
N GLU A 48 -11.65 -33.28 1.40
CA GLU A 48 -11.94 -33.46 2.84
C GLU A 48 -10.83 -32.84 3.74
N SER A 49 -9.58 -33.00 3.36
CA SER A 49 -8.43 -32.43 4.09
C SER A 49 -8.43 -30.92 3.98
N VAL A 50 -8.71 -30.36 2.81
CA VAL A 50 -8.83 -28.91 2.59
C VAL A 50 -10.00 -28.34 3.41
N LEU A 51 -11.14 -29.00 3.42
CA LEU A 51 -12.29 -28.59 4.22
C LEU A 51 -11.96 -28.61 5.73
N SER A 52 -11.32 -29.67 6.20
CA SER A 52 -10.90 -29.78 7.59
C SER A 52 -9.94 -28.67 8.01
N TRP A 53 -9.00 -28.31 7.14
CA TRP A 53 -8.08 -27.19 7.36
C TRP A 53 -8.80 -25.83 7.42
N ILE A 54 -9.80 -25.61 6.54
CA ILE A 54 -10.61 -24.38 6.58
C ILE A 54 -11.41 -24.30 7.88
N ILE A 55 -12.04 -25.40 8.32
CA ILE A 55 -12.82 -25.46 9.56
C ILE A 55 -11.93 -25.20 10.76
N GLU A 56 -10.73 -25.78 10.80
CA GLU A 56 -9.77 -25.55 11.88
C GLU A 56 -9.34 -24.07 11.93
N GLY A 57 -9.04 -23.45 10.79
CA GLY A 57 -8.74 -22.02 10.71
C GLY A 57 -9.89 -21.15 11.21
N ALA A 58 -11.13 -21.48 10.83
CA ALA A 58 -12.31 -20.77 11.31
C ALA A 58 -12.49 -20.90 12.83
N ARG A 59 -12.25 -22.10 13.39
CA ARG A 59 -12.31 -22.35 14.84
C ARG A 59 -11.30 -21.48 15.58
N MET A 60 -10.04 -21.43 15.13
CA MET A 60 -8.98 -20.58 15.72
C MET A 60 -9.40 -19.12 15.75
N VAL A 61 -9.93 -18.60 14.66
CA VAL A 61 -10.40 -17.19 14.57
C VAL A 61 -11.54 -16.90 15.57
N ILE A 62 -12.48 -17.83 15.74
CA ILE A 62 -13.57 -17.70 16.70
C ILE A 62 -13.06 -17.73 18.14
N GLU A 63 -12.15 -18.66 18.47
CA GLU A 63 -11.53 -18.79 19.80
C GLU A 63 -10.77 -17.51 20.17
N GLU A 64 -10.09 -16.88 19.23
CA GLU A 64 -9.39 -15.61 19.40
C GLU A 64 -10.32 -14.37 19.31
N LYS A 65 -11.65 -14.58 19.30
CA LYS A 65 -12.66 -13.51 19.26
C LYS A 65 -12.45 -12.55 18.07
N PHE A 66 -12.10 -13.10 16.91
CA PHE A 66 -11.84 -12.37 15.67
C PHE A 66 -10.66 -11.38 15.74
N LYS A 67 -9.76 -11.55 16.72
CA LYS A 67 -8.52 -10.79 16.80
C LYS A 67 -7.42 -11.57 16.11
N ILE A 68 -7.19 -11.27 14.84
CA ILE A 68 -6.14 -11.91 14.05
C ILE A 68 -4.89 -11.03 14.12
N GLU A 69 -3.82 -11.54 14.72
CA GLU A 69 -2.50 -10.92 14.63
C GLU A 69 -1.80 -11.40 13.36
N PRO A 70 -1.52 -10.50 12.40
CA PRO A 70 -0.84 -10.91 11.18
C PRO A 70 0.57 -11.39 11.49
N PRO A 71 1.03 -12.50 10.85
CA PRO A 71 2.41 -12.95 10.94
C PRO A 71 3.40 -11.90 10.43
N GLU A 72 4.67 -11.99 10.85
CA GLU A 72 5.71 -11.02 10.47
C GLU A 72 5.90 -10.88 8.95
N CYS A 73 5.75 -11.96 8.18
CA CYS A 73 5.82 -11.90 6.72
C CYS A 73 4.70 -11.03 6.11
N VAL A 74 3.50 -11.07 6.70
CA VAL A 74 2.36 -10.25 6.28
C VAL A 74 2.55 -8.80 6.71
N LYS A 75 3.01 -8.55 7.94
CA LYS A 75 3.33 -7.19 8.41
C LYS A 75 4.37 -6.52 7.51
N LYS A 76 5.47 -7.21 7.24
CA LYS A 76 6.52 -6.70 6.32
C LYS A 76 5.99 -6.43 4.91
N ALA A 77 5.14 -7.29 4.38
CA ALA A 77 4.55 -7.08 3.05
C ALA A 77 3.63 -5.84 3.01
N ILE A 78 2.87 -5.60 4.08
CA ILE A 78 2.02 -4.40 4.21
C ILE A 78 2.89 -3.14 4.34
N ASP A 79 3.94 -3.18 5.15
CA ASP A 79 4.84 -2.04 5.35
C ASP A 79 5.59 -1.68 4.07
N SER A 80 6.11 -2.67 3.35
CA SER A 80 6.73 -2.44 2.03
C SER A 80 5.74 -1.83 1.07
N TYR A 81 4.53 -2.39 0.98
CA TYR A 81 3.49 -1.86 0.11
C TYR A 81 3.09 -0.42 0.47
N ARG A 82 3.06 -0.08 1.75
CA ARG A 82 2.81 1.28 2.22
C ARG A 82 3.92 2.24 1.80
N GLN A 83 5.18 1.83 1.97
CA GLN A 83 6.34 2.61 1.56
C GLN A 83 6.36 2.86 0.05
N ASP A 84 6.09 1.83 -0.75
CA ASP A 84 6.01 1.93 -2.22
C ASP A 84 4.89 2.86 -2.69
N ASN A 85 3.86 3.07 -1.87
CA ASN A 85 2.75 3.98 -2.16
C ASN A 85 2.90 5.37 -1.53
N ASP A 86 3.94 5.62 -0.74
CA ASP A 86 4.17 6.91 -0.08
C ASP A 86 4.89 7.90 -1.03
N TRP A 87 4.18 8.24 -2.09
CA TRP A 87 4.63 9.17 -3.12
C TRP A 87 5.04 10.53 -2.57
N LEU A 88 4.37 10.99 -1.48
CA LEU A 88 4.65 12.30 -0.91
C LEU A 88 5.99 12.33 -0.19
N SER A 89 6.27 11.33 0.65
CA SER A 89 7.56 11.22 1.33
C SER A 89 8.71 11.05 0.32
N GLN A 90 8.50 10.31 -0.76
CA GLN A 90 9.46 10.19 -1.85
C GLN A 90 9.74 11.55 -2.50
N PHE A 91 8.68 12.27 -2.93
CA PHE A 91 8.82 13.61 -3.49
C PHE A 91 9.55 14.57 -2.54
N LEU A 92 9.12 14.61 -1.27
CA LEU A 92 9.74 15.50 -0.28
C LEU A 92 11.21 15.18 -0.03
N SER A 93 11.57 13.90 0.04
CA SER A 93 12.96 13.50 0.30
C SER A 93 13.90 13.75 -0.90
N GLU A 94 13.38 13.67 -2.13
CA GLU A 94 14.20 13.79 -3.33
C GLU A 94 14.27 15.24 -3.87
N ARG A 95 13.23 16.06 -3.60
CA ARG A 95 13.07 17.38 -4.21
C ARG A 95 13.00 18.53 -3.22
N CYS A 96 12.77 18.26 -1.95
CA CYS A 96 12.54 19.31 -0.97
C CYS A 96 13.54 19.23 0.18
N GLU A 97 13.96 20.39 0.66
CA GLU A 97 14.63 20.52 1.94
C GLU A 97 13.58 20.90 2.99
N VAL A 98 13.43 20.06 4.02
CA VAL A 98 12.41 20.23 5.06
C VAL A 98 13.04 20.78 6.32
N GLY A 99 12.47 21.87 6.85
CA GLY A 99 12.93 22.50 8.11
C GLY A 99 11.93 23.56 8.60
N ASP A 100 11.98 23.84 9.89
CA ASP A 100 11.00 24.70 10.59
C ASP A 100 10.92 26.14 10.02
N ASN A 101 12.00 26.62 9.44
CA ASN A 101 12.10 27.99 8.93
C ASN A 101 11.97 28.08 7.41
N PHE A 102 11.81 26.98 6.72
CA PHE A 102 11.70 26.98 5.25
C PHE A 102 10.27 27.26 4.81
N LYS A 103 10.15 28.07 3.77
CA LYS A 103 8.88 28.42 3.15
C LYS A 103 9.01 28.38 1.64
N VAL A 104 8.00 27.89 0.99
CA VAL A 104 7.89 27.83 -0.46
C VAL A 104 6.50 28.31 -0.90
N LYS A 105 6.40 28.96 -2.04
CA LYS A 105 5.10 29.33 -2.60
C LYS A 105 4.36 28.08 -3.06
N SER A 106 3.08 28.00 -2.72
CA SER A 106 2.24 26.84 -3.06
C SER A 106 2.31 26.49 -4.55
N GLY A 107 2.22 27.49 -5.45
CA GLY A 107 2.30 27.27 -6.88
C GLY A 107 3.64 26.70 -7.35
N GLU A 108 4.75 27.13 -6.77
CA GLU A 108 6.10 26.62 -7.08
C GLU A 108 6.24 25.16 -6.63
N LEU A 109 5.82 24.85 -5.41
CA LEU A 109 5.87 23.49 -4.87
C LEU A 109 5.06 22.49 -5.74
N TYR A 110 3.85 22.88 -6.15
CA TYR A 110 3.04 22.02 -7.00
C TYR A 110 3.60 21.89 -8.42
N SER A 111 4.20 22.97 -8.97
CA SER A 111 4.88 22.91 -10.26
C SER A 111 6.08 21.96 -10.25
N ASP A 112 6.87 21.97 -9.16
CA ASP A 112 8.00 21.05 -9.02
C ASP A 112 7.52 19.60 -8.84
N TYR A 113 6.45 19.39 -8.07
CA TYR A 113 5.81 18.06 -7.96
C TYR A 113 5.36 17.54 -9.33
N ARG A 114 4.74 18.37 -10.17
CA ARG A 114 4.35 17.97 -11.54
C ARG A 114 5.56 17.56 -12.38
N SER A 115 6.64 18.34 -12.30
CA SER A 115 7.88 18.05 -13.01
C SER A 115 8.51 16.76 -12.53
N TYR A 116 8.49 16.50 -11.22
CA TYR A 116 8.93 15.26 -10.61
C TYR A 116 8.15 14.06 -11.16
N CYS A 117 6.81 14.11 -11.13
CA CYS A 117 5.98 13.04 -11.68
C CYS A 117 6.22 12.79 -13.17
N MET A 118 6.48 13.84 -13.97
CA MET A 118 6.83 13.67 -15.38
C MET A 118 8.17 12.94 -15.57
N THR A 119 9.13 13.19 -14.70
CA THR A 119 10.46 12.56 -14.77
C THR A 119 10.44 11.12 -14.28
N THR A 120 9.69 10.82 -13.22
CA THR A 120 9.58 9.47 -12.65
C THR A 120 8.55 8.59 -13.36
N GLY A 121 7.69 9.18 -14.19
CA GLY A 121 6.56 8.49 -14.83
C GLY A 121 5.39 8.21 -13.87
N ASP A 122 5.34 8.91 -12.74
CA ASP A 122 4.29 8.76 -11.75
C ASP A 122 3.02 9.54 -12.12
N TYR A 123 1.89 9.06 -11.58
CA TYR A 123 0.63 9.75 -11.76
C TYR A 123 0.62 11.09 -11.01
N THR A 124 0.39 12.18 -11.75
CA THR A 124 0.24 13.51 -11.18
C THR A 124 -1.13 13.67 -10.53
N ARG A 125 -1.17 13.86 -9.24
CA ARG A 125 -2.41 14.08 -8.47
C ARG A 125 -2.94 15.49 -8.70
N SER A 126 -4.25 15.66 -8.43
CA SER A 126 -4.86 16.99 -8.50
C SER A 126 -4.25 17.94 -7.45
N THR A 127 -4.36 19.26 -7.70
CA THR A 127 -3.93 20.29 -6.72
C THR A 127 -4.57 20.08 -5.35
N THR A 128 -5.84 19.74 -5.32
CA THR A 128 -6.60 19.51 -4.08
C THR A 128 -6.03 18.33 -3.31
N ASP A 129 -5.83 17.18 -3.96
CA ASP A 129 -5.30 15.98 -3.32
C ASP A 129 -3.86 16.19 -2.84
N PHE A 130 -3.05 16.91 -3.64
CA PHE A 130 -1.68 17.24 -3.29
C PHE A 130 -1.61 18.07 -2.01
N TYR A 131 -2.36 19.16 -1.92
CA TYR A 131 -2.31 20.02 -0.73
C TYR A 131 -2.98 19.37 0.48
N THR A 132 -4.01 18.57 0.30
CA THR A 132 -4.57 17.77 1.39
C THR A 132 -3.52 16.82 1.97
N ALA A 133 -2.73 16.16 1.12
CA ALA A 133 -1.67 15.28 1.57
C ALA A 133 -0.53 16.04 2.29
N ILE A 134 -0.15 17.22 1.80
CA ILE A 134 0.83 18.12 2.44
C ILE A 134 0.36 18.54 3.84
N GLU A 135 -0.91 18.91 3.99
CA GLU A 135 -1.49 19.30 5.28
C GLU A 135 -1.56 18.11 6.26
N LEU A 136 -1.94 16.92 5.77
CA LEU A 136 -1.93 15.68 6.55
C LEU A 136 -0.52 15.25 6.99
N ALA A 137 0.50 15.59 6.22
CA ALA A 137 1.91 15.39 6.57
C ALA A 137 2.44 16.40 7.60
N GLY A 138 1.61 17.34 8.07
CA GLY A 138 1.93 18.29 9.13
C GLY A 138 2.44 19.66 8.65
N PHE A 139 2.43 19.92 7.36
CA PHE A 139 2.81 21.23 6.83
C PHE A 139 1.63 22.22 6.86
N SER A 140 1.87 23.43 7.34
CA SER A 140 0.83 24.47 7.41
C SER A 140 0.85 25.39 6.20
N ARG A 141 -0.33 25.73 5.67
CA ARG A 141 -0.49 26.80 4.67
C ARG A 141 -0.73 28.13 5.36
N GLN A 142 0.06 29.12 5.04
CA GLN A 142 -0.15 30.49 5.48
C GLN A 142 -0.49 31.36 4.27
N ARG A 143 -1.48 32.24 4.42
CA ARG A 143 -1.74 33.28 3.44
C ARG A 143 -0.73 34.41 3.66
N ASP A 144 0.08 34.67 2.65
CA ASP A 144 0.91 35.86 2.65
C ASP A 144 0.00 37.10 2.50
N ARG A 145 0.05 38.03 3.46
CA ARG A 145 -0.77 39.25 3.43
C ARG A 145 -0.25 40.32 2.46
N ASN A 146 0.88 40.08 1.82
CA ASN A 146 1.58 41.03 0.95
C ASN A 146 1.67 40.57 -0.51
N GLY A 147 0.61 40.06 -1.06
CA GLY A 147 0.54 39.69 -2.47
C GLY A 147 -0.84 39.87 -3.04
#